data_6cb2923f178f87bfad8d0e3499466493
#
_entry.id   6cb2923f178f87bfad8d0e3499466493
#
_cell.length_a   1.000
_cell.length_b   1.000
_cell.length_c   1.000
_cell.angle_alpha   90.00
_cell.angle_beta   90.00
_cell.angle_gamma   90.00
#
_symmetry.space_group_name_H-M   'P 1'
#
loop_
_entity.id
_entity.type
_entity.pdbx_description
1 polymer ?
#
loop_
_entity_poly.entity_id
_entity_poly.type
_entity_poly.pdbx_seq_one_letter_code
_entity_poly.pdbx_strand_id
1 'polypeptide(L)'
;MELLKTLRVLGDASRVRLLRLLAREELSVAEMQEVLGMGQSRISMQLSQLKAVGLVELRRVGQKSLYRAGEMDSVVGEILRYSEELPEVGHDNEGLRLVLERRKDMLRQHFDELAGRFGRDHLPGRSWKALCEMLLRLLPPLEIADLGAGEATMSLLLAQRARRVVAVDNSEKMVEYGRGLAGRNDVSNLEYRLGDMEELPLQSAEVDLALMHQTLHHTLHPGAALGEAWRVLRPGGRIVILDLLRHEYEAARELYADVWLGFSQVELLTMLREAGFEGEEVSIVDREAAPPHFQTILAIAQKPL
;
A
#
# COMPACT_ATOMS: atom_id res chain seq x y z
N MET A 1 4.98 5.57 53.14
CA MET A 1 6.46 5.65 52.99
C MET A 1 6.92 6.02 51.58
N GLU A 2 6.17 5.65 50.57
CA GLU A 2 6.53 5.93 49.14
C GLU A 2 6.39 7.42 48.79
N LEU A 3 5.31 8.07 49.17
CA LEU A 3 5.08 9.49 48.94
C LEU A 3 6.21 10.39 49.53
N LEU A 4 6.68 10.11 50.74
CA LEU A 4 7.78 10.89 51.34
C LEU A 4 9.13 10.73 50.59
N LYS A 5 9.35 9.55 49.98
CA LYS A 5 10.54 9.36 49.12
C LYS A 5 10.41 10.17 47.84
N THR A 6 9.25 10.14 47.21
CA THR A 6 8.94 10.91 46.00
C THR A 6 9.13 12.40 46.24
N LEU A 7 8.55 12.96 47.36
CA LEU A 7 8.70 14.36 47.70
C LEU A 7 10.15 14.77 47.97
N ARG A 8 10.95 13.89 48.61
CA ARG A 8 12.38 14.16 48.80
C ARG A 8 13.14 14.19 47.46
N VAL A 9 12.79 13.31 46.53
CA VAL A 9 13.38 13.30 45.20
C VAL A 9 12.98 14.55 44.43
N LEU A 10 11.74 14.98 44.48
CA LEU A 10 11.25 16.17 43.80
C LEU A 10 11.61 17.51 44.51
N GLY A 11 12.24 17.47 45.68
CA GLY A 11 12.78 18.64 46.36
C GLY A 11 14.01 19.30 45.72
N ASP A 12 14.42 18.86 44.51
CA ASP A 12 15.53 19.43 43.74
C ASP A 12 15.02 19.96 42.39
N ALA A 13 15.28 21.22 42.11
CA ALA A 13 14.81 21.87 40.89
C ALA A 13 15.29 21.18 39.60
N SER A 14 16.52 20.62 39.59
CA SER A 14 17.03 19.92 38.40
C SER A 14 16.24 18.66 38.11
N ARG A 15 15.77 17.93 39.13
CA ARG A 15 14.94 16.73 38.94
C ARG A 15 13.53 17.09 38.50
N VAL A 16 12.97 18.13 39.01
CA VAL A 16 11.64 18.63 38.55
C VAL A 16 11.72 19.06 37.10
N ARG A 17 12.74 19.82 36.70
CA ARG A 17 12.98 20.23 35.31
C ARG A 17 13.12 19.01 34.36
N LEU A 18 13.91 18.02 34.75
CA LEU A 18 14.07 16.77 33.98
C LEU A 18 12.72 16.06 33.86
N LEU A 19 12.00 15.84 34.95
CA LEU A 19 10.73 15.15 34.93
C LEU A 19 9.69 15.88 34.06
N ARG A 20 9.68 17.22 34.14
CA ARG A 20 8.82 18.07 33.33
C ARG A 20 9.08 17.90 31.81
N LEU A 21 10.33 17.84 31.40
CA LEU A 21 10.68 17.56 29.99
C LEU A 21 10.24 16.16 29.57
N LEU A 22 10.53 15.16 30.40
CA LEU A 22 10.24 13.76 30.13
C LEU A 22 8.74 13.42 30.20
N ALA A 23 7.94 14.25 30.88
CA ALA A 23 6.47 14.17 30.85
C ALA A 23 5.88 14.61 29.50
N ARG A 24 6.63 15.38 28.72
CA ARG A 24 6.21 15.90 27.40
C ARG A 24 6.77 15.08 26.24
N GLU A 25 8.03 14.65 26.35
CA GLU A 25 8.74 13.97 25.27
C GLU A 25 9.75 12.93 25.77
N GLU A 26 9.92 11.86 25.01
CA GLU A 26 11.05 10.93 25.23
C GLU A 26 12.36 11.59 24.78
N LEU A 27 13.36 11.65 25.63
CA LEU A 27 14.64 12.29 25.36
C LEU A 27 15.83 11.36 25.69
N SER A 28 16.88 11.49 24.91
CA SER A 28 18.18 10.94 25.23
C SER A 28 18.95 11.83 26.22
N VAL A 29 19.99 11.29 26.86
CA VAL A 29 20.85 12.08 27.75
C VAL A 29 21.47 13.28 27.01
N ALA A 30 21.90 13.11 25.77
CA ALA A 30 22.49 14.17 24.97
C ALA A 30 21.50 15.33 24.73
N GLU A 31 20.23 15.02 24.41
CA GLU A 31 19.20 16.02 24.21
C GLU A 31 18.86 16.75 25.53
N MET A 32 18.78 16.02 26.64
CA MET A 32 18.57 16.64 27.96
C MET A 32 19.75 17.55 28.36
N GLN A 33 21.00 17.20 28.00
CA GLN A 33 22.17 18.08 28.22
C GLN A 33 22.00 19.39 27.45
N GLU A 34 21.59 19.29 26.21
CA GLU A 34 21.38 20.45 25.35
C GLU A 34 20.26 21.37 25.87
N VAL A 35 19.11 20.79 26.22
CA VAL A 35 17.96 21.56 26.71
C VAL A 35 18.25 22.23 28.06
N LEU A 36 18.87 21.50 28.99
CA LEU A 36 19.04 21.97 30.38
C LEU A 36 20.35 22.68 30.63
N GLY A 37 21.31 22.62 29.70
CA GLY A 37 22.66 23.14 29.91
C GLY A 37 23.46 22.41 31.01
N MET A 38 23.12 21.14 31.29
CA MET A 38 23.72 20.37 32.37
C MET A 38 24.69 19.30 31.84
N GLY A 39 25.76 19.02 32.56
CA GLY A 39 26.72 17.96 32.23
C GLY A 39 26.12 16.56 32.35
N GLN A 40 26.60 15.61 31.50
CA GLN A 40 26.11 14.24 31.40
C GLN A 40 26.05 13.51 32.74
N SER A 41 27.14 13.60 33.56
CA SER A 41 27.19 12.94 34.86
C SER A 41 26.10 13.41 35.80
N ARG A 42 25.82 14.73 35.81
CA ARG A 42 24.73 15.32 36.61
C ARG A 42 23.38 14.80 36.17
N ILE A 43 23.09 14.82 34.86
CA ILE A 43 21.83 14.32 34.31
C ILE A 43 21.66 12.83 34.65
N SER A 44 22.68 12.00 34.42
CA SER A 44 22.63 10.56 34.71
C SER A 44 22.36 10.27 36.19
N MET A 45 22.97 11.06 37.09
CA MET A 45 22.72 10.95 38.53
C MET A 45 21.28 11.32 38.88
N GLN A 46 20.74 12.41 38.32
CA GLN A 46 19.38 12.82 38.58
C GLN A 46 18.35 11.83 38.01
N LEU A 47 18.59 11.31 36.81
CA LEU A 47 17.75 10.25 36.19
C LEU A 47 17.73 8.97 37.04
N SER A 48 18.87 8.58 37.61
CA SER A 48 18.95 7.43 38.52
C SER A 48 18.06 7.60 39.75
N GLN A 49 18.04 8.82 40.33
CA GLN A 49 17.19 9.17 41.49
C GLN A 49 15.70 9.11 41.12
N LEU A 50 15.31 9.71 40.00
CA LEU A 50 13.95 9.68 39.50
C LEU A 50 13.48 8.24 39.15
N LYS A 51 14.35 7.45 38.57
CA LYS A 51 14.11 6.03 38.25
C LYS A 51 13.91 5.20 39.52
N ALA A 52 14.69 5.46 40.57
CA ALA A 52 14.61 4.72 41.83
C ALA A 52 13.24 4.86 42.56
N VAL A 53 12.47 5.89 42.22
CA VAL A 53 11.10 6.12 42.73
C VAL A 53 10.02 5.91 41.64
N GLY A 54 10.37 5.34 40.47
CA GLY A 54 9.44 5.00 39.41
C GLY A 54 8.93 6.17 38.55
N LEU A 55 9.44 7.40 38.78
CA LEU A 55 9.02 8.59 38.03
C LEU A 55 9.59 8.68 36.62
N VAL A 56 10.62 7.90 36.30
CA VAL A 56 11.24 7.88 34.97
C VAL A 56 11.52 6.44 34.56
N GLU A 57 11.20 6.14 33.31
CA GLU A 57 11.46 4.87 32.65
C GLU A 57 12.55 5.02 31.57
N LEU A 58 13.29 3.93 31.35
CA LEU A 58 14.29 3.81 30.28
C LEU A 58 13.79 2.86 29.20
N ARG A 59 13.74 3.33 27.95
CA ARG A 59 13.51 2.52 26.77
C ARG A 59 14.76 2.46 25.90
N ARG A 60 15.13 1.28 25.46
CA ARG A 60 16.23 1.09 24.49
C ARG A 60 15.67 0.99 23.08
N VAL A 61 16.21 1.78 22.15
CA VAL A 61 15.89 1.76 20.73
C VAL A 61 17.20 1.62 19.95
N GLY A 62 17.52 0.42 19.52
CA GLY A 62 18.83 0.09 18.97
C GLY A 62 19.94 0.39 20.00
N GLN A 63 20.90 1.24 19.64
CA GLN A 63 21.99 1.66 20.52
C GLN A 63 21.65 2.89 21.38
N LYS A 64 20.46 3.50 21.19
CA LYS A 64 20.06 4.70 21.91
C LYS A 64 19.26 4.35 23.17
N SER A 65 19.56 5.05 24.26
CA SER A 65 18.80 5.03 25.51
C SER A 65 17.92 6.26 25.57
N LEU A 66 16.61 6.06 25.55
CA LEU A 66 15.60 7.11 25.65
C LEU A 66 14.93 7.01 27.02
N TYR A 67 14.68 8.15 27.61
CA TYR A 67 14.01 8.28 28.90
C TYR A 67 12.66 8.95 28.69
N ARG A 68 11.66 8.52 29.44
CA ARG A 68 10.34 9.12 29.49
C ARG A 68 9.84 9.16 30.93
N ALA A 69 8.84 9.97 31.21
CA ALA A 69 8.15 9.90 32.49
C ALA A 69 7.43 8.56 32.65
N GLY A 70 7.48 8.02 33.86
CA GLY A 70 6.67 6.87 34.29
C GLY A 70 5.25 7.30 34.68
N GLU A 71 4.52 6.40 35.35
CA GLU A 71 3.22 6.73 35.91
C GLU A 71 3.37 7.79 37.01
N MET A 72 2.51 8.81 36.97
CA MET A 72 2.51 9.93 37.90
C MET A 72 1.16 9.98 38.61
N ASP A 73 1.22 10.07 39.93
CA ASP A 73 0.02 10.33 40.74
C ASP A 73 -0.38 11.83 40.69
N SER A 74 -1.52 12.15 41.29
CA SER A 74 -2.05 13.51 41.31
C SER A 74 -1.11 14.51 41.99
N VAL A 75 -0.35 14.08 43.02
CA VAL A 75 0.59 14.94 43.74
C VAL A 75 1.77 15.34 42.87
N VAL A 76 2.33 14.39 42.14
CA VAL A 76 3.40 14.66 41.16
C VAL A 76 2.89 15.58 40.06
N GLY A 77 1.68 15.34 39.55
CA GLY A 77 1.04 16.21 38.56
C GLY A 77 0.89 17.65 39.03
N GLU A 78 0.50 17.86 40.27
CA GLU A 78 0.40 19.21 40.88
C GLU A 78 1.79 19.86 41.04
N ILE A 79 2.81 19.13 41.45
CA ILE A 79 4.19 19.65 41.54
C ILE A 79 4.66 20.11 40.15
N LEU A 80 4.40 19.31 39.09
CA LEU A 80 4.77 19.71 37.74
C LEU A 80 3.99 20.95 37.28
N ARG A 81 2.73 21.09 37.63
CA ARG A 81 1.93 22.27 37.30
C ARG A 81 2.51 23.54 37.98
N TYR A 82 2.84 23.46 39.26
CA TYR A 82 3.49 24.57 39.94
C TYR A 82 4.91 24.85 39.47
N SER A 83 5.59 23.86 38.87
CA SER A 83 6.94 24.05 38.34
C SER A 83 6.97 24.94 37.07
N GLU A 84 5.83 25.28 36.49
CA GLU A 84 5.74 26.27 35.40
C GLU A 84 6.19 27.69 35.84
N GLU A 85 6.24 27.96 37.15
CA GLU A 85 6.72 29.22 37.73
C GLU A 85 8.26 29.28 37.89
N LEU A 86 8.98 28.16 37.59
CA LEU A 86 10.45 28.17 37.71
C LEU A 86 11.07 29.11 36.66
N PRO A 87 12.11 29.87 37.03
CA PRO A 87 12.74 30.85 36.13
C PRO A 87 13.29 30.23 34.82
N GLU A 88 13.73 28.99 34.88
CA GLU A 88 14.36 28.27 33.77
C GLU A 88 13.37 27.70 32.76
N VAL A 89 12.06 27.70 33.07
CA VAL A 89 11.03 27.05 32.25
C VAL A 89 10.97 27.58 30.81
N GLY A 90 11.10 28.90 30.64
CA GLY A 90 11.13 29.52 29.32
C GLY A 90 12.29 29.00 28.48
N HIS A 91 13.49 28.92 29.07
CA HIS A 91 14.70 28.40 28.42
C HIS A 91 14.55 26.89 28.09
N ASP A 92 14.04 26.10 29.03
CA ASP A 92 13.85 24.66 28.84
C ASP A 92 12.83 24.36 27.74
N ASN A 93 11.76 25.12 27.68
CA ASN A 93 10.75 24.98 26.63
C ASN A 93 11.30 25.32 25.24
N GLU A 94 12.10 26.38 25.15
CA GLU A 94 12.74 26.77 23.89
C GLU A 94 13.78 25.73 23.47
N GLY A 95 14.62 25.25 24.41
CA GLY A 95 15.56 24.18 24.14
C GLY A 95 14.88 22.90 23.65
N LEU A 96 13.76 22.49 24.26
CA LEU A 96 12.97 21.35 23.83
C LEU A 96 12.42 21.56 22.42
N ARG A 97 11.88 22.75 22.14
CA ARG A 97 11.37 23.10 20.81
C ARG A 97 12.45 22.93 19.74
N LEU A 98 13.64 23.45 19.98
CA LEU A 98 14.79 23.35 19.05
C LEU A 98 15.22 21.89 18.81
N VAL A 99 15.26 21.06 19.85
CA VAL A 99 15.56 19.61 19.72
C VAL A 99 14.53 18.92 18.85
N LEU A 100 13.23 19.20 19.07
CA LEU A 100 12.15 18.61 18.28
C LEU A 100 12.14 19.08 16.83
N GLU A 101 12.44 20.34 16.57
CA GLU A 101 12.60 20.89 15.20
C GLU A 101 13.76 20.21 14.48
N ARG A 102 14.90 20.06 15.13
CA ARG A 102 16.06 19.34 14.55
C ARG A 102 15.71 17.89 14.20
N ARG A 103 14.94 17.19 15.06
CA ARG A 103 14.46 15.84 14.73
C ARG A 103 13.61 15.83 13.46
N LYS A 104 12.71 16.80 13.31
CA LYS A 104 11.88 16.96 12.10
C LYS A 104 12.73 17.27 10.87
N ASP A 105 13.70 18.16 11.02
CA ASP A 105 14.58 18.56 9.91
C ASP A 105 15.48 17.41 9.45
N MET A 106 16.06 16.63 10.38
CA MET A 106 16.80 15.43 10.03
C MET A 106 15.95 14.39 9.29
N LEU A 107 14.69 14.21 9.72
CA LEU A 107 13.75 13.32 9.03
C LEU A 107 13.44 13.84 7.63
N ARG A 108 13.16 15.14 7.49
CA ARG A 108 12.93 15.78 6.19
C ARG A 108 14.12 15.63 5.27
N GLN A 109 15.32 15.96 5.76
CA GLN A 109 16.57 15.83 5.00
C GLN A 109 16.80 14.41 4.50
N HIS A 110 16.54 13.39 5.35
CA HIS A 110 16.61 11.99 4.94
C HIS A 110 15.67 11.69 3.76
N PHE A 111 14.44 12.20 3.79
CA PHE A 111 13.50 12.01 2.67
C PHE A 111 13.88 12.84 1.44
N ASP A 112 14.45 14.04 1.62
CA ASP A 112 14.96 14.86 0.52
C ASP A 112 16.10 14.16 -0.23
N GLU A 113 17.00 13.48 0.50
CA GLU A 113 18.08 12.67 -0.09
C GLU A 113 17.56 11.45 -0.88
N LEU A 114 16.38 10.94 -0.53
CA LEU A 114 15.71 9.85 -1.23
C LEU A 114 14.81 10.32 -2.37
N ALA A 115 14.59 11.63 -2.52
CA ALA A 115 13.74 12.17 -3.58
C ALA A 115 14.25 11.75 -4.97
N GLY A 116 13.34 11.28 -5.83
CA GLY A 116 13.66 10.74 -7.16
C GLY A 116 14.19 9.30 -7.18
N ARG A 117 14.56 8.72 -6.03
CA ARG A 117 14.93 7.30 -5.89
C ARG A 117 13.89 6.49 -5.13
N PHE A 118 12.96 7.16 -4.45
CA PHE A 118 11.99 6.57 -3.53
C PHE A 118 11.07 5.52 -4.17
N GLY A 119 10.85 5.57 -5.49
CA GLY A 119 10.08 4.56 -6.24
C GLY A 119 10.91 3.44 -6.85
N ARG A 120 12.24 3.56 -6.87
CA ARG A 120 13.15 2.58 -7.49
C ARG A 120 13.79 1.65 -6.46
N ASP A 121 14.07 2.16 -5.27
CA ASP A 121 14.69 1.38 -4.21
C ASP A 121 13.62 0.62 -3.42
N HIS A 122 13.93 -0.64 -3.08
CA HIS A 122 13.02 -1.49 -2.33
C HIS A 122 12.91 -1.01 -0.88
N LEU A 123 11.87 -0.24 -0.61
CA LEU A 123 11.57 0.20 0.76
C LEU A 123 10.65 -0.81 1.46
N PRO A 124 10.94 -1.16 2.72
CA PRO A 124 10.08 -2.05 3.50
C PRO A 124 8.62 -1.57 3.52
N GLY A 125 7.68 -2.50 3.32
CA GLY A 125 6.24 -2.20 3.29
C GLY A 125 5.69 -1.72 1.95
N ARG A 126 6.52 -1.47 0.93
CA ARG A 126 6.10 -1.14 -0.44
C ARG A 126 6.13 -2.38 -1.33
N SER A 127 5.09 -3.18 -1.29
CA SER A 127 4.91 -4.27 -2.25
C SER A 127 3.78 -3.92 -3.23
N TRP A 128 3.97 -4.25 -4.51
CA TRP A 128 2.91 -4.15 -5.51
C TRP A 128 1.66 -4.91 -5.09
N LYS A 129 1.83 -6.06 -4.43
CA LYS A 129 0.72 -6.83 -3.87
C LYS A 129 -0.09 -6.01 -2.87
N ALA A 130 0.56 -5.37 -1.90
CA ALA A 130 -0.13 -4.54 -0.90
C ALA A 130 -0.84 -3.34 -1.54
N LEU A 131 -0.24 -2.72 -2.56
CA LEU A 131 -0.86 -1.63 -3.31
C LEU A 131 -2.09 -2.12 -4.09
N CYS A 132 -2.00 -3.26 -4.78
CA CYS A 132 -3.13 -3.87 -5.48
C CYS A 132 -4.27 -4.23 -4.50
N GLU A 133 -3.97 -4.81 -3.34
CA GLU A 133 -4.97 -5.10 -2.31
C GLU A 133 -5.65 -3.83 -1.78
N MET A 134 -4.89 -2.75 -1.59
CA MET A 134 -5.45 -1.46 -1.19
C MET A 134 -6.40 -0.92 -2.28
N LEU A 135 -5.98 -0.94 -3.55
CA LEU A 135 -6.80 -0.45 -4.67
C LEU A 135 -8.06 -1.28 -4.86
N LEU A 136 -7.99 -2.61 -4.73
CA LEU A 136 -9.16 -3.49 -4.77
C LEU A 136 -10.21 -3.14 -3.71
N ARG A 137 -9.77 -2.70 -2.51
CA ARG A 137 -10.70 -2.28 -1.44
C ARG A 137 -11.46 -0.99 -1.73
N LEU A 138 -11.00 -0.20 -2.71
CA LEU A 138 -11.71 0.99 -3.18
C LEU A 138 -12.81 0.67 -4.20
N LEU A 139 -12.79 -0.55 -4.80
CA LEU A 139 -13.81 -0.98 -5.74
C LEU A 139 -15.08 -1.45 -5.02
N PRO A 140 -16.28 -1.17 -5.56
CA PRO A 140 -17.49 -1.80 -5.10
C PRO A 140 -17.44 -3.31 -5.36
N PRO A 141 -18.21 -4.13 -4.63
CA PRO A 141 -18.28 -5.57 -4.91
C PRO A 141 -19.07 -5.82 -6.22
N LEU A 142 -18.34 -6.08 -7.30
CA LEU A 142 -18.86 -6.32 -8.65
C LEU A 142 -19.02 -7.81 -8.93
N GLU A 143 -19.82 -8.16 -9.95
CA GLU A 143 -19.77 -9.44 -10.64
C GLU A 143 -18.84 -9.30 -11.85
N ILE A 144 -17.79 -10.11 -11.90
CA ILE A 144 -16.66 -9.94 -12.83
C ILE A 144 -16.52 -11.20 -13.69
N ALA A 145 -16.35 -11.02 -15.01
CA ALA A 145 -15.85 -12.07 -15.91
C ALA A 145 -14.36 -11.84 -16.17
N ASP A 146 -13.53 -12.82 -15.88
CA ASP A 146 -12.10 -12.86 -16.21
C ASP A 146 -11.93 -13.76 -17.43
N LEU A 147 -11.69 -13.15 -18.59
CA LEU A 147 -11.73 -13.79 -19.91
C LEU A 147 -10.31 -14.16 -20.36
N GLY A 148 -10.07 -15.45 -20.57
CA GLY A 148 -8.73 -16.01 -20.77
C GLY A 148 -7.93 -16.03 -19.46
N ALA A 149 -8.56 -16.54 -18.41
CA ALA A 149 -8.07 -16.40 -17.02
C ALA A 149 -6.81 -17.22 -16.71
N GLY A 150 -6.37 -18.11 -17.61
CA GLY A 150 -5.18 -18.95 -17.42
C GLY A 150 -5.21 -19.73 -16.10
N GLU A 151 -4.21 -19.57 -15.26
CA GLU A 151 -4.09 -20.25 -13.95
C GLU A 151 -4.94 -19.62 -12.84
N ALA A 152 -5.82 -18.67 -13.13
CA ALA A 152 -6.67 -17.95 -12.18
C ALA A 152 -5.95 -17.01 -11.20
N THR A 153 -4.72 -16.62 -11.43
CA THR A 153 -3.98 -15.72 -10.54
C THR A 153 -4.71 -14.38 -10.34
N MET A 154 -5.18 -13.78 -11.45
CA MET A 154 -5.97 -12.54 -11.40
C MET A 154 -7.34 -12.79 -10.81
N SER A 155 -8.03 -13.86 -11.21
CA SER A 155 -9.35 -14.23 -10.70
C SER A 155 -9.35 -14.38 -9.17
N LEU A 156 -8.33 -15.02 -8.58
CA LEU A 156 -8.18 -15.16 -7.13
C LEU A 156 -7.96 -13.82 -6.41
N LEU A 157 -7.21 -12.92 -7.03
CA LEU A 157 -7.01 -11.58 -6.50
C LEU A 157 -8.34 -10.80 -6.50
N LEU A 158 -9.07 -10.84 -7.60
CA LEU A 158 -10.38 -10.19 -7.75
C LEU A 158 -11.43 -10.76 -6.80
N ALA A 159 -11.44 -12.09 -6.59
CA ALA A 159 -12.38 -12.78 -5.72
C ALA A 159 -12.30 -12.32 -4.25
N GLN A 160 -11.19 -11.72 -3.81
CA GLN A 160 -11.08 -11.16 -2.46
C GLN A 160 -12.07 -10.03 -2.20
N ARG A 161 -12.59 -9.38 -3.26
CA ARG A 161 -13.49 -8.23 -3.13
C ARG A 161 -14.74 -8.31 -3.99
N ALA A 162 -14.69 -9.00 -5.11
CA ALA A 162 -15.82 -9.21 -5.99
C ALA A 162 -16.99 -9.92 -5.27
N ARG A 163 -18.20 -9.66 -5.71
CA ARG A 163 -19.38 -10.45 -5.30
C ARG A 163 -19.28 -11.86 -5.87
N ARG A 164 -18.89 -11.96 -7.14
CA ARG A 164 -18.66 -13.20 -7.86
C ARG A 164 -17.62 -12.97 -8.96
N VAL A 165 -16.76 -13.93 -9.20
CA VAL A 165 -15.88 -13.97 -10.36
C VAL A 165 -16.20 -15.21 -11.19
N VAL A 166 -16.41 -15.02 -12.50
CA VAL A 166 -16.51 -16.10 -13.47
C VAL A 166 -15.25 -16.05 -14.33
N ALA A 167 -14.35 -17.00 -14.10
CA ALA A 167 -13.14 -17.18 -14.88
C ALA A 167 -13.43 -18.09 -16.08
N VAL A 168 -13.00 -17.70 -17.27
CA VAL A 168 -13.18 -18.50 -18.51
C VAL A 168 -11.84 -18.73 -19.16
N ASP A 169 -11.57 -19.97 -19.52
CA ASP A 169 -10.40 -20.34 -20.32
C ASP A 169 -10.74 -21.50 -21.26
N ASN A 170 -10.11 -21.58 -22.43
CA ASN A 170 -10.36 -22.63 -23.41
C ASN A 170 -9.49 -23.89 -23.19
N SER A 171 -8.57 -23.88 -22.24
CA SER A 171 -7.73 -25.00 -21.85
C SER A 171 -8.32 -25.78 -20.68
N GLU A 172 -8.72 -27.02 -20.88
CA GLU A 172 -9.19 -27.90 -19.79
C GLU A 172 -8.20 -27.98 -18.62
N LYS A 173 -6.89 -27.99 -18.92
CA LYS A 173 -5.84 -28.06 -17.90
C LYS A 173 -5.77 -26.77 -17.06
N MET A 174 -5.94 -25.60 -17.69
CA MET A 174 -5.99 -24.33 -16.98
C MET A 174 -7.23 -24.26 -16.08
N VAL A 175 -8.38 -24.68 -16.60
CA VAL A 175 -9.64 -24.76 -15.83
C VAL A 175 -9.51 -25.69 -14.63
N GLU A 176 -8.95 -26.90 -14.82
CA GLU A 176 -8.73 -27.85 -13.74
C GLU A 176 -7.77 -27.30 -12.69
N TYR A 177 -6.66 -26.72 -13.12
CA TYR A 177 -5.67 -26.12 -12.23
C TYR A 177 -6.27 -24.95 -11.44
N GLY A 178 -6.98 -24.03 -12.11
CA GLY A 178 -7.63 -22.89 -11.47
C GLY A 178 -8.70 -23.29 -10.46
N ARG A 179 -9.53 -24.29 -10.76
CA ARG A 179 -10.49 -24.86 -9.82
C ARG A 179 -9.79 -25.46 -8.59
N GLY A 180 -8.70 -26.19 -8.80
CA GLY A 180 -7.90 -26.74 -7.72
C GLY A 180 -7.25 -25.64 -6.86
N LEU A 181 -6.84 -24.55 -7.45
CA LEU A 181 -6.25 -23.42 -6.76
C LEU A 181 -7.29 -22.66 -5.94
N ALA A 182 -8.49 -22.44 -6.47
CA ALA A 182 -9.62 -21.85 -5.74
C ALA A 182 -10.00 -22.68 -4.52
N GLY A 183 -10.09 -24.01 -4.68
CA GLY A 183 -10.37 -24.93 -3.57
C GLY A 183 -9.29 -24.91 -2.46
N ARG A 184 -8.00 -24.86 -2.83
CA ARG A 184 -6.90 -24.76 -1.85
C ARG A 184 -6.88 -23.44 -1.07
N ASN A 185 -7.48 -22.40 -1.61
CA ASN A 185 -7.55 -21.07 -0.98
C ASN A 185 -8.93 -20.78 -0.36
N ASP A 186 -9.82 -21.78 -0.26
CA ASP A 186 -11.18 -21.65 0.29
C ASP A 186 -12.01 -20.52 -0.35
N VAL A 187 -11.80 -20.25 -1.66
CA VAL A 187 -12.49 -19.18 -2.39
C VAL A 187 -13.81 -19.71 -2.95
N SER A 188 -14.93 -19.33 -2.35
CA SER A 188 -16.27 -19.81 -2.69
C SER A 188 -17.00 -18.99 -3.76
N ASN A 189 -16.53 -17.77 -4.04
CA ASN A 189 -17.14 -16.83 -5.01
C ASN A 189 -16.40 -16.78 -6.36
N LEU A 190 -15.54 -17.75 -6.64
CA LEU A 190 -14.88 -17.95 -7.92
C LEU A 190 -15.42 -19.20 -8.60
N GLU A 191 -16.03 -19.01 -9.76
CA GLU A 191 -16.49 -20.06 -10.66
C GLU A 191 -15.57 -20.12 -11.88
N TYR A 192 -15.09 -21.32 -12.26
CA TYR A 192 -14.24 -21.51 -13.42
C TYR A 192 -14.95 -22.32 -14.50
N ARG A 193 -15.12 -21.75 -15.70
CA ARG A 193 -15.81 -22.37 -16.84
C ARG A 193 -14.83 -22.64 -17.98
N LEU A 194 -14.97 -23.80 -18.61
CA LEU A 194 -14.32 -24.09 -19.89
C LEU A 194 -15.10 -23.39 -21.01
N GLY A 195 -14.44 -22.61 -21.84
CA GLY A 195 -15.07 -21.91 -22.96
C GLY A 195 -14.12 -21.05 -23.75
N ASP A 196 -14.52 -20.69 -24.96
CA ASP A 196 -13.78 -19.80 -25.85
C ASP A 196 -14.23 -18.35 -25.60
N MET A 197 -13.28 -17.40 -25.73
CA MET A 197 -13.58 -15.97 -25.62
C MET A 197 -14.44 -15.46 -26.79
N GLU A 198 -14.42 -16.15 -27.94
CA GLU A 198 -15.23 -15.83 -29.10
C GLU A 198 -16.64 -16.43 -29.00
N GLU A 199 -16.91 -17.33 -28.03
CA GLU A 199 -18.22 -17.91 -27.71
C GLU A 199 -18.30 -18.19 -26.20
N LEU A 200 -18.56 -17.17 -25.41
CA LEU A 200 -18.49 -17.23 -23.95
C LEU A 200 -19.61 -18.09 -23.32
N PRO A 201 -19.28 -18.98 -22.37
CA PRO A 201 -20.23 -19.79 -21.62
C PRO A 201 -20.93 -18.96 -20.52
N LEU A 202 -21.32 -17.73 -20.84
CA LEU A 202 -22.04 -16.79 -19.98
C LEU A 202 -23.33 -16.33 -20.65
N GLN A 203 -24.31 -15.96 -19.83
CA GLN A 203 -25.56 -15.37 -20.33
C GLN A 203 -25.37 -13.90 -20.73
N SER A 204 -26.26 -13.37 -21.56
CA SER A 204 -26.29 -11.93 -21.84
C SER A 204 -26.58 -11.14 -20.57
N ALA A 205 -25.87 -10.01 -20.39
CA ALA A 205 -26.02 -9.12 -19.23
C ALA A 205 -25.82 -9.83 -17.87
N GLU A 206 -24.85 -10.74 -17.79
CA GLU A 206 -24.58 -11.52 -16.57
C GLU A 206 -23.64 -10.79 -15.60
N VAL A 207 -22.72 -9.95 -16.08
CA VAL A 207 -21.66 -9.35 -15.28
C VAL A 207 -21.61 -7.83 -15.37
N ASP A 208 -20.96 -7.21 -14.36
CA ASP A 208 -20.76 -5.75 -14.28
C ASP A 208 -19.43 -5.33 -14.92
N LEU A 209 -18.43 -6.22 -14.94
CA LEU A 209 -17.09 -5.99 -15.45
C LEU A 209 -16.61 -7.20 -16.26
N ALA A 210 -16.09 -6.98 -17.45
CA ALA A 210 -15.32 -7.96 -18.22
C ALA A 210 -13.84 -7.55 -18.20
N LEU A 211 -12.95 -8.47 -17.87
CA LEU A 211 -11.52 -8.27 -17.85
C LEU A 211 -10.85 -9.18 -18.87
N MET A 212 -9.94 -8.65 -19.67
CA MET A 212 -9.00 -9.37 -20.53
C MET A 212 -7.59 -8.96 -20.13
N HIS A 213 -6.81 -9.89 -19.59
CA HIS A 213 -5.46 -9.60 -19.11
C HIS A 213 -4.44 -10.46 -19.86
N GLN A 214 -3.68 -9.86 -20.78
CA GLN A 214 -2.68 -10.52 -21.62
C GLN A 214 -3.27 -11.73 -22.39
N THR A 215 -4.42 -11.54 -23.03
CA THR A 215 -5.15 -12.67 -23.61
C THR A 215 -5.81 -12.38 -24.97
N LEU A 216 -6.16 -11.11 -25.27
CA LEU A 216 -6.81 -10.75 -26.53
C LEU A 216 -5.93 -11.06 -27.74
N HIS A 217 -4.60 -10.92 -27.62
CA HIS A 217 -3.64 -11.22 -28.69
C HIS A 217 -3.52 -12.71 -29.00
N HIS A 218 -4.08 -13.60 -28.18
CA HIS A 218 -4.17 -15.05 -28.48
C HIS A 218 -5.43 -15.45 -29.21
N THR A 219 -6.45 -14.58 -29.36
CA THR A 219 -7.69 -14.90 -30.06
C THR A 219 -7.49 -14.90 -31.59
N LEU A 220 -8.25 -15.75 -32.32
CA LEU A 220 -8.25 -15.72 -33.76
C LEU A 220 -8.96 -14.47 -34.29
N HIS A 221 -10.10 -14.13 -33.70
CA HIS A 221 -10.97 -13.03 -34.11
C HIS A 221 -11.22 -12.06 -32.90
N PRO A 222 -10.32 -11.12 -32.61
CA PRO A 222 -10.46 -10.21 -31.47
C PRO A 222 -11.80 -9.44 -31.46
N GLY A 223 -12.32 -9.06 -32.63
CA GLY A 223 -13.62 -8.41 -32.73
C GLY A 223 -14.78 -9.28 -32.24
N ALA A 224 -14.75 -10.61 -32.48
CA ALA A 224 -15.75 -11.53 -31.95
C ALA A 224 -15.67 -11.64 -30.42
N ALA A 225 -14.44 -11.75 -29.88
CA ALA A 225 -14.23 -11.77 -28.43
C ALA A 225 -14.74 -10.48 -27.75
N LEU A 226 -14.53 -9.33 -28.37
CA LEU A 226 -15.06 -8.05 -27.86
C LEU A 226 -16.59 -7.99 -27.97
N GLY A 227 -17.20 -8.54 -29.03
CA GLY A 227 -18.65 -8.67 -29.16
C GLY A 227 -19.26 -9.56 -28.08
N GLU A 228 -18.62 -10.67 -27.74
CA GLU A 228 -19.04 -11.54 -26.64
C GLU A 228 -18.87 -10.85 -25.28
N ALA A 229 -17.76 -10.14 -25.05
CA ALA A 229 -17.59 -9.33 -23.85
C ALA A 229 -18.69 -8.27 -23.70
N TRP A 230 -19.07 -7.61 -24.81
CA TRP A 230 -20.19 -6.66 -24.83
C TRP A 230 -21.52 -7.38 -24.51
N ARG A 231 -21.77 -8.56 -25.09
CA ARG A 231 -23.01 -9.32 -24.85
C ARG A 231 -23.18 -9.68 -23.38
N VAL A 232 -22.14 -10.16 -22.72
CA VAL A 232 -22.22 -10.62 -21.32
C VAL A 232 -22.25 -9.50 -20.29
N LEU A 233 -21.83 -8.30 -20.67
CA LEU A 233 -21.91 -7.11 -19.81
C LEU A 233 -23.34 -6.61 -19.68
N ARG A 234 -23.71 -6.21 -18.46
CA ARG A 234 -24.95 -5.46 -18.20
C ARG A 234 -24.86 -4.07 -18.86
N PRO A 235 -26.04 -3.43 -19.16
CA PRO A 235 -26.04 -2.02 -19.50
C PRO A 235 -25.29 -1.20 -18.44
N GLY A 236 -24.43 -0.28 -18.85
CA GLY A 236 -23.53 0.47 -17.96
C GLY A 236 -22.30 -0.30 -17.45
N GLY A 237 -22.20 -1.60 -17.75
CA GLY A 237 -21.02 -2.42 -17.42
C GLY A 237 -19.77 -2.00 -18.20
N ARG A 238 -18.60 -2.38 -17.74
CA ARG A 238 -17.33 -1.95 -18.31
C ARG A 238 -16.48 -3.13 -18.78
N ILE A 239 -15.70 -2.89 -19.82
CA ILE A 239 -14.59 -3.76 -20.22
C ILE A 239 -13.27 -3.10 -19.84
N VAL A 240 -12.31 -3.90 -19.35
CA VAL A 240 -10.93 -3.50 -19.11
C VAL A 240 -10.03 -4.50 -19.83
N ILE A 241 -9.17 -4.01 -20.70
CA ILE A 241 -8.20 -4.81 -21.47
C ILE A 241 -6.81 -4.32 -21.11
N LEU A 242 -5.97 -5.22 -20.66
CA LEU A 242 -4.55 -4.99 -20.45
C LEU A 242 -3.80 -5.96 -21.38
N ASP A 243 -3.16 -5.45 -22.43
CA ASP A 243 -2.58 -6.27 -23.47
C ASP A 243 -1.27 -5.68 -24.00
N LEU A 244 -0.66 -6.30 -25.00
CA LEU A 244 0.58 -5.83 -25.63
C LEU A 244 0.29 -4.70 -26.63
N LEU A 245 1.09 -3.63 -26.54
CA LEU A 245 1.19 -2.69 -27.64
C LEU A 245 1.85 -3.38 -28.83
N ARG A 246 1.39 -3.09 -30.05
CA ARG A 246 1.95 -3.68 -31.27
C ARG A 246 3.47 -3.60 -31.31
N HIS A 247 4.11 -4.70 -31.62
CA HIS A 247 5.56 -4.87 -31.70
C HIS A 247 5.96 -5.72 -32.91
N GLU A 248 7.26 -5.78 -33.22
CA GLU A 248 7.82 -6.48 -34.35
C GLU A 248 8.60 -7.74 -33.95
N TYR A 249 8.45 -8.22 -32.72
CA TYR A 249 9.18 -9.40 -32.24
C TYR A 249 8.49 -10.68 -32.68
N GLU A 250 8.77 -11.12 -33.91
CA GLU A 250 8.13 -12.30 -34.55
C GLU A 250 8.31 -13.61 -33.76
N ALA A 251 9.42 -13.76 -33.01
CA ALA A 251 9.64 -14.95 -32.21
C ALA A 251 8.57 -15.16 -31.11
N ALA A 252 7.78 -14.14 -30.76
CA ALA A 252 6.68 -14.25 -29.81
C ALA A 252 5.63 -15.29 -30.28
N ARG A 253 5.42 -15.43 -31.57
CA ARG A 253 4.50 -16.43 -32.14
C ARG A 253 4.86 -17.87 -31.76
N GLU A 254 6.14 -18.20 -31.75
CA GLU A 254 6.63 -19.53 -31.38
C GLU A 254 6.83 -19.66 -29.85
N LEU A 255 7.33 -18.62 -29.20
CA LEU A 255 7.69 -18.67 -27.78
C LEU A 255 6.47 -18.56 -26.85
N TYR A 256 5.48 -17.76 -27.25
CA TYR A 256 4.32 -17.42 -26.41
C TYR A 256 2.99 -17.80 -27.07
N ALA A 257 2.99 -18.35 -28.27
CA ALA A 257 1.79 -18.66 -29.04
C ALA A 257 0.94 -17.45 -29.43
N ASP A 258 1.56 -16.28 -29.62
CA ASP A 258 0.89 -15.06 -30.01
C ASP A 258 0.30 -15.16 -31.40
N VAL A 259 -1.01 -15.01 -31.54
CA VAL A 259 -1.68 -14.89 -32.83
C VAL A 259 -1.47 -13.49 -33.40
N TRP A 260 -1.62 -12.50 -32.54
CA TRP A 260 -1.39 -11.08 -32.85
C TRP A 260 -0.15 -10.58 -32.11
N LEU A 261 0.69 -9.79 -32.76
CA LEU A 261 1.85 -9.17 -32.13
C LEU A 261 1.43 -7.85 -31.43
N GLY A 262 0.41 -7.94 -30.59
CA GLY A 262 -0.19 -6.80 -29.92
C GLY A 262 -1.06 -5.92 -30.80
N PHE A 263 -1.59 -4.85 -30.25
CA PHE A 263 -2.53 -3.93 -30.89
C PHE A 263 -2.06 -2.48 -30.77
N SER A 264 -2.27 -1.68 -31.81
CA SER A 264 -2.11 -0.23 -31.69
C SER A 264 -3.28 0.38 -30.94
N GLN A 265 -3.11 1.58 -30.39
CA GLN A 265 -4.19 2.34 -29.73
C GLN A 265 -5.39 2.55 -30.68
N VAL A 266 -5.10 2.86 -31.96
CA VAL A 266 -6.16 3.12 -32.96
C VAL A 266 -6.96 1.86 -33.25
N GLU A 267 -6.30 0.70 -33.34
CA GLU A 267 -6.99 -0.58 -33.59
C GLU A 267 -7.91 -0.96 -32.43
N LEU A 268 -7.44 -0.88 -31.19
CA LEU A 268 -8.28 -1.16 -30.03
C LEU A 268 -9.47 -0.19 -29.93
N LEU A 269 -9.25 1.10 -30.17
CA LEU A 269 -10.33 2.09 -30.23
C LEU A 269 -11.37 1.72 -31.29
N THR A 270 -10.93 1.33 -32.49
CA THR A 270 -11.80 0.97 -33.58
C THR A 270 -12.60 -0.30 -33.27
N MET A 271 -11.92 -1.35 -32.80
CA MET A 271 -12.59 -2.62 -32.46
C MET A 271 -13.60 -2.46 -31.31
N LEU A 272 -13.29 -1.65 -30.29
CA LEU A 272 -14.23 -1.38 -29.19
C LEU A 272 -15.49 -0.66 -29.68
N ARG A 273 -15.35 0.32 -30.57
CA ARG A 273 -16.50 1.02 -31.18
C ARG A 273 -17.33 0.11 -32.07
N GLU A 274 -16.69 -0.71 -32.90
CA GLU A 274 -17.34 -1.69 -33.76
C GLU A 274 -18.12 -2.73 -32.94
N ALA A 275 -17.62 -3.10 -31.75
CA ALA A 275 -18.32 -3.98 -30.81
C ALA A 275 -19.47 -3.27 -30.05
N GLY A 276 -19.63 -1.94 -30.18
CA GLY A 276 -20.73 -1.18 -29.57
C GLY A 276 -20.41 -0.58 -28.20
N PHE A 277 -19.15 -0.49 -27.82
CA PHE A 277 -18.72 0.22 -26.60
C PHE A 277 -18.67 1.74 -26.84
N GLU A 278 -18.75 2.49 -25.75
CA GLU A 278 -18.67 3.94 -25.71
C GLU A 278 -17.67 4.39 -24.61
N GLY A 279 -17.20 5.63 -24.70
CA GLY A 279 -16.32 6.23 -23.70
C GLY A 279 -14.96 5.54 -23.62
N GLU A 280 -14.42 5.13 -24.78
CA GLU A 280 -13.17 4.38 -24.88
C GLU A 280 -11.97 5.25 -24.49
N GLU A 281 -11.21 4.78 -23.54
CA GLU A 281 -9.91 5.32 -23.15
C GLU A 281 -8.82 4.28 -23.43
N VAL A 282 -7.82 4.63 -24.24
CA VAL A 282 -6.70 3.73 -24.57
C VAL A 282 -5.38 4.43 -24.33
N SER A 283 -4.52 3.86 -23.49
CA SER A 283 -3.24 4.43 -23.09
C SER A 283 -2.14 3.39 -22.98
N ILE A 284 -0.90 3.80 -23.19
CA ILE A 284 0.29 2.98 -22.89
C ILE A 284 0.64 3.22 -21.42
N VAL A 285 0.64 2.15 -20.62
CA VAL A 285 0.75 2.25 -19.16
C VAL A 285 2.07 1.73 -18.60
N ASP A 286 2.78 0.90 -19.37
CA ASP A 286 4.07 0.36 -18.92
C ASP A 286 4.99 0.04 -20.12
N ARG A 287 6.30 -0.04 -19.82
CA ARG A 287 7.33 -0.53 -20.74
C ARG A 287 8.33 -1.37 -19.96
N GLU A 288 8.53 -2.61 -20.41
CA GLU A 288 9.49 -3.51 -19.79
C GLU A 288 10.92 -2.99 -19.91
N ALA A 289 11.67 -3.10 -18.81
CA ALA A 289 13.08 -2.72 -18.78
C ALA A 289 13.98 -3.73 -19.53
N ALA A 290 13.56 -5.00 -19.58
CA ALA A 290 14.30 -6.06 -20.25
C ALA A 290 13.92 -6.16 -21.73
N PRO A 291 14.86 -6.49 -22.65
CA PRO A 291 14.53 -6.81 -24.04
C PRO A 291 13.52 -7.96 -24.15
N PRO A 292 12.60 -7.89 -25.11
CA PRO A 292 12.49 -6.95 -26.22
C PRO A 292 11.80 -5.62 -25.90
N HIS A 293 11.66 -5.24 -24.64
CA HIS A 293 11.06 -3.99 -24.17
C HIS A 293 9.60 -3.84 -24.56
N PHE A 294 8.83 -4.92 -24.37
CA PHE A 294 7.40 -4.88 -24.59
C PHE A 294 6.75 -3.69 -23.87
N GLN A 295 5.75 -3.13 -24.51
CA GLN A 295 4.93 -2.09 -23.90
C GLN A 295 3.54 -2.64 -23.65
N THR A 296 2.95 -2.24 -22.53
CA THR A 296 1.61 -2.65 -22.13
C THR A 296 0.62 -1.53 -22.47
N ILE A 297 -0.46 -1.90 -23.14
CA ILE A 297 -1.57 -1.03 -23.48
C ILE A 297 -2.75 -1.36 -22.56
N LEU A 298 -3.37 -0.34 -22.02
CA LEU A 298 -4.60 -0.41 -21.24
C LEU A 298 -5.73 0.22 -22.03
N ALA A 299 -6.82 -0.52 -22.22
CA ALA A 299 -8.04 -0.01 -22.80
C ALA A 299 -9.21 -0.19 -21.82
N ILE A 300 -10.05 0.83 -21.68
CA ILE A 300 -11.27 0.82 -20.86
C ILE A 300 -12.40 1.37 -21.72
N ALA A 301 -13.54 0.72 -21.68
CA ALA A 301 -14.74 1.21 -22.35
C ALA A 301 -16.01 0.76 -21.61
N GLN A 302 -17.15 1.34 -21.93
CA GLN A 302 -18.42 1.07 -21.27
C GLN A 302 -19.48 0.61 -22.28
N LYS A 303 -20.29 -0.38 -21.88
CA LYS A 303 -21.52 -0.70 -22.58
C LYS A 303 -22.56 0.39 -22.31
N PRO A 304 -23.23 0.97 -23.31
CA PRO A 304 -24.33 1.91 -23.11
C PRO A 304 -25.38 1.43 -22.10
N LEU A 305 -26.12 2.39 -21.49
CA LEU A 305 -27.21 2.11 -20.53
C LEU A 305 -28.43 1.46 -21.20
#